data_f79cc0ea70e015f8ab744daa39df7414
#
_entry.id   f79cc0ea70e015f8ab744daa39df7414
#
_cell.length_a   1.000
_cell.length_b   1.000
_cell.length_c   1.000
_cell.angle_alpha   90.00
_cell.angle_beta   90.00
_cell.angle_gamma   90.00
#
_symmetry.space_group_name_H-M   'P 1'
#
loop_
_entity.id
_entity.type
_entity.pdbx_description
1 polymer ?
#
loop_
_entity_poly.entity_id
_entity_poly.type
_entity_poly.pdbx_seq_one_letter_code
_entity_poly.pdbx_strand_id
1 'polypeptide(L)'
;MNSEVIYRKYRPKTFKEVVGQRPIKVTLENEIISGQIAHAYLFVGPRGTGKTTIARLLARSLNCLNRKEASAEPCNECNVCRQINNNQSMDVLEIDAASHTGVDNVRDNIINSAQVPPFSKAGYKIFIIDEVHMLSKSAFNALLKTLEEPPARIIFVLATTEVHKVPQTIISRCQRFDFKKLTQSEILSRLSEIVEWEKTIVPDHILTEIARRADGGMRDAESLLGQIMSLGQGKISDE
;
A
#
# COMPACT_ATOMS: atom_id res chain seq x y z
N MET A 1 27.31 5.52 -3.39
CA MET A 1 26.30 4.61 -2.81
C MET A 1 24.93 5.25 -3.02
N ASN A 2 24.03 4.63 -3.78
CA ASN A 2 22.66 5.14 -3.91
C ASN A 2 21.98 4.96 -2.54
N SER A 3 21.87 6.03 -1.77
CA SER A 3 21.13 6.00 -0.50
C SER A 3 19.64 5.88 -0.86
N GLU A 4 19.06 4.72 -0.58
CA GLU A 4 17.62 4.52 -0.74
C GLU A 4 16.89 5.50 0.19
N VAL A 5 15.89 6.19 -0.33
CA VAL A 5 15.11 7.17 0.46
C VAL A 5 14.39 6.49 1.64
N ILE A 6 14.35 7.14 2.79
CA ILE A 6 13.84 6.63 4.07
C ILE A 6 12.46 5.95 3.91
N TYR A 7 11.50 6.60 3.28
CA TYR A 7 10.13 6.06 3.12
C TYR A 7 10.04 4.79 2.25
N ARG A 8 11.10 4.44 1.49
CA ARG A 8 11.20 3.15 0.77
C ARG A 8 11.91 2.12 1.61
N LYS A 9 13.06 2.49 2.20
CA LYS A 9 13.90 1.63 3.05
C LYS A 9 13.11 1.05 4.22
N TYR A 10 12.30 1.88 4.89
CA TYR A 10 11.52 1.52 6.08
C TYR A 10 10.03 1.24 5.81
N ARG A 11 9.67 1.00 4.55
CA ARG A 11 8.30 0.60 4.22
C ARG A 11 7.94 -0.69 4.96
N PRO A 12 6.81 -0.73 5.70
CA PRO A 12 6.37 -1.90 6.44
C PRO A 12 6.34 -3.18 5.60
N LYS A 13 6.92 -4.24 6.15
CA LYS A 13 6.99 -5.56 5.54
C LYS A 13 6.02 -6.55 6.16
N THR A 14 5.38 -6.18 7.27
CA THR A 14 4.38 -6.97 8.01
C THR A 14 3.21 -6.07 8.42
N PHE A 15 2.04 -6.65 8.71
CA PHE A 15 0.89 -5.88 9.24
C PHE A 15 1.22 -5.28 10.60
N LYS A 16 2.05 -5.94 11.39
CA LYS A 16 2.49 -5.46 12.72
C LYS A 16 3.29 -4.17 12.62
N GLU A 17 4.13 -4.02 11.61
CA GLU A 17 4.94 -2.82 11.38
C GLU A 17 4.12 -1.61 10.90
N VAL A 18 2.90 -1.83 10.38
CA VAL A 18 2.05 -0.73 9.94
C VAL A 18 1.55 0.05 11.13
N VAL A 19 1.91 1.33 11.17
CA VAL A 19 1.47 2.26 12.21
C VAL A 19 -0.01 2.61 12.02
N GLY A 20 -0.77 2.64 13.11
CA GLY A 20 -2.19 2.96 13.09
C GLY A 20 -3.06 1.93 12.35
N GLN A 21 -4.18 2.38 11.79
CA GLN A 21 -5.12 1.62 10.94
C GLN A 21 -5.60 0.28 11.55
N ARG A 22 -5.66 0.15 12.88
CA ARG A 22 -5.95 -1.11 13.58
C ARG A 22 -7.22 -1.82 13.08
N PRO A 23 -8.39 -1.16 12.89
CA PRO A 23 -9.58 -1.84 12.40
C PRO A 23 -9.39 -2.49 11.03
N ILE A 24 -8.71 -1.78 10.11
CA ILE A 24 -8.42 -2.27 8.75
C ILE A 24 -7.52 -3.49 8.81
N LYS A 25 -6.44 -3.42 9.61
CA LYS A 25 -5.51 -4.54 9.78
C LYS A 25 -6.21 -5.78 10.30
N VAL A 26 -6.96 -5.66 11.38
CA VAL A 26 -7.68 -6.79 12.00
C VAL A 26 -8.67 -7.43 11.02
N THR A 27 -9.42 -6.63 10.26
CA THR A 27 -10.37 -7.16 9.27
C THR A 27 -9.64 -7.92 8.17
N LEU A 28 -8.60 -7.34 7.56
CA LEU A 28 -7.84 -8.00 6.49
C LEU A 28 -7.11 -9.25 7.00
N GLU A 29 -6.54 -9.21 8.20
CA GLU A 29 -5.90 -10.37 8.83
C GLU A 29 -6.90 -11.53 9.02
N ASN A 30 -8.11 -11.23 9.49
CA ASN A 30 -9.16 -12.24 9.65
C ASN A 30 -9.62 -12.81 8.31
N GLU A 31 -9.80 -11.99 7.28
CA GLU A 31 -10.13 -12.45 5.92
C GLU A 31 -9.05 -13.37 5.35
N ILE A 32 -7.77 -13.01 5.52
CA ILE A 32 -6.64 -13.83 5.07
C ILE A 32 -6.59 -15.17 5.78
N ILE A 33 -6.83 -15.20 7.10
CA ILE A 33 -6.80 -16.41 7.91
C ILE A 33 -8.01 -17.32 7.59
N SER A 34 -9.20 -16.74 7.45
CA SER A 34 -10.42 -17.49 7.14
C SER A 34 -10.52 -17.91 5.66
N GLY A 35 -9.70 -17.33 4.77
CA GLY A 35 -9.80 -17.54 3.33
C GLY A 35 -11.01 -16.85 2.67
N GLN A 36 -11.72 -15.98 3.40
CA GLN A 36 -12.88 -15.23 2.89
C GLN A 36 -12.44 -13.89 2.31
N ILE A 37 -11.79 -13.94 1.16
CA ILE A 37 -11.22 -12.76 0.49
C ILE A 37 -12.22 -12.13 -0.46
N ALA A 38 -12.42 -10.82 -0.36
CA ALA A 38 -13.23 -10.09 -1.34
C ALA A 38 -12.50 -10.00 -2.68
N HIS A 39 -13.27 -9.98 -3.78
CA HIS A 39 -12.72 -9.82 -5.12
C HIS A 39 -12.28 -8.38 -5.42
N ALA A 40 -12.82 -7.39 -4.69
CA ALA A 40 -12.47 -5.99 -4.87
C ALA A 40 -12.47 -5.22 -3.54
N TYR A 41 -11.42 -4.45 -3.33
CA TYR A 41 -11.22 -3.57 -2.18
C TYR A 41 -11.12 -2.12 -2.64
N LEU A 42 -11.72 -1.20 -1.88
CA LEU A 42 -11.57 0.24 -2.10
C LEU A 42 -10.96 0.88 -0.85
N PHE A 43 -9.70 1.28 -0.95
CA PHE A 43 -8.96 1.96 0.11
C PHE A 43 -9.06 3.47 -0.07
N VAL A 44 -9.76 4.12 0.85
CA VAL A 44 -10.05 5.56 0.82
C VAL A 44 -9.31 6.26 1.95
N GLY A 45 -8.69 7.40 1.68
CA GLY A 45 -8.11 8.22 2.74
C GLY A 45 -6.95 9.11 2.28
N PRO A 46 -6.45 9.99 3.16
CA PRO A 46 -5.39 10.93 2.83
C PRO A 46 -4.11 10.27 2.32
N ARG A 47 -3.28 11.05 1.65
CA ARG A 47 -1.96 10.61 1.19
C ARG A 47 -1.08 10.21 2.39
N GLY A 48 -0.21 9.23 2.21
CA GLY A 48 0.76 8.83 3.23
C GLY A 48 0.20 8.03 4.41
N THR A 49 -1.10 7.64 4.41
CA THR A 49 -1.75 6.89 5.49
C THR A 49 -1.60 5.37 5.41
N GLY A 50 -0.87 4.85 4.40
CA GLY A 50 -0.54 3.43 4.29
C GLY A 50 -1.40 2.61 3.32
N LYS A 51 -2.28 3.23 2.49
CA LYS A 51 -3.15 2.52 1.52
C LYS A 51 -2.37 1.54 0.65
N THR A 52 -1.40 2.02 -0.13
CA THR A 52 -0.59 1.19 -1.03
C THR A 52 0.29 0.19 -0.27
N THR A 53 0.75 0.54 0.94
CA THR A 53 1.52 -0.38 1.80
C THR A 53 0.67 -1.57 2.24
N ILE A 54 -0.55 -1.34 2.73
CA ILE A 54 -1.49 -2.40 3.13
C ILE A 54 -1.93 -3.23 1.89
N ALA A 55 -2.15 -2.59 0.74
CA ALA A 55 -2.43 -3.31 -0.51
C ALA A 55 -1.32 -4.29 -0.88
N ARG A 56 -0.05 -3.87 -0.79
CA ARG A 56 1.11 -4.74 -1.02
C ARG A 56 1.26 -5.83 0.05
N LEU A 57 0.92 -5.54 1.30
CA LEU A 57 0.91 -6.54 2.37
C LEU A 57 -0.14 -7.62 2.10
N LEU A 58 -1.36 -7.22 1.76
CA LEU A 58 -2.42 -8.14 1.35
C LEU A 58 -1.96 -9.04 0.19
N ALA A 59 -1.40 -8.45 -0.86
CA ALA A 59 -0.91 -9.18 -2.02
C ALA A 59 0.19 -10.19 -1.66
N ARG A 60 1.14 -9.82 -0.79
CA ARG A 60 2.18 -10.73 -0.31
C ARG A 60 1.63 -11.86 0.54
N SER A 61 0.72 -11.54 1.47
CA SER A 61 0.13 -12.53 2.36
C SER A 61 -0.65 -13.60 1.62
N LEU A 62 -1.43 -13.20 0.62
CA LEU A 62 -2.23 -14.11 -0.21
C LEU A 62 -1.39 -15.01 -1.12
N ASN A 63 -0.22 -14.53 -1.55
CA ASN A 63 0.67 -15.24 -2.45
C ASN A 63 1.89 -15.87 -1.77
N CYS A 64 2.04 -15.70 -0.45
CA CYS A 64 3.19 -16.20 0.28
C CYS A 64 3.20 -17.73 0.37
N LEU A 65 4.27 -18.37 -0.11
CA LEU A 65 4.40 -19.82 -0.11
C LEU A 65 4.61 -20.42 1.29
N ASN A 66 5.18 -19.64 2.21
CA ASN A 66 5.56 -20.08 3.56
C ASN A 66 4.74 -19.36 4.65
N ARG A 67 3.54 -18.85 4.32
CA ARG A 67 2.64 -18.26 5.30
C ARG A 67 2.10 -19.34 6.22
N LYS A 68 2.14 -19.11 7.53
CA LYS A 68 1.52 -20.01 8.51
C LYS A 68 0.00 -19.89 8.42
N GLU A 69 -0.73 -21.00 8.48
CA GLU A 69 -2.20 -21.03 8.34
C GLU A 69 -2.92 -20.09 9.31
N ALA A 70 -2.48 -20.05 10.57
CA ALA A 70 -3.06 -19.18 11.60
C ALA A 70 -2.50 -17.75 11.63
N SER A 71 -1.83 -17.31 10.55
CA SER A 71 -1.22 -15.98 10.48
C SER A 71 -1.51 -15.33 9.14
N ALA A 72 -1.78 -14.03 9.15
CA ALA A 72 -1.86 -13.22 7.95
C ALA A 72 -0.50 -12.67 7.50
N GLU A 73 0.54 -12.81 8.33
CA GLU A 73 1.85 -12.23 8.04
C GLU A 73 2.59 -12.98 6.91
N PRO A 74 3.08 -12.26 5.89
CA PRO A 74 3.91 -12.87 4.86
C PRO A 74 5.29 -13.23 5.43
N CYS A 75 5.94 -14.28 4.92
CA CYS A 75 7.28 -14.66 5.40
C CYS A 75 8.40 -13.70 4.97
N ASN A 76 8.19 -12.89 3.96
CA ASN A 76 9.14 -11.95 3.34
C ASN A 76 10.43 -12.59 2.73
N GLU A 77 10.62 -13.89 2.83
CA GLU A 77 11.84 -14.61 2.44
C GLU A 77 11.64 -15.50 1.22
N CYS A 78 10.43 -16.04 0.99
CA CYS A 78 10.17 -16.90 -0.15
C CYS A 78 10.32 -16.13 -1.47
N ASN A 79 10.52 -16.85 -2.56
CA ASN A 79 10.73 -16.26 -3.88
C ASN A 79 9.61 -15.28 -4.28
N VAL A 80 8.34 -15.66 -4.03
CA VAL A 80 7.18 -14.82 -4.35
C VAL A 80 7.19 -13.51 -3.54
N CYS A 81 7.46 -13.58 -2.22
CA CYS A 81 7.57 -12.39 -1.40
C CYS A 81 8.69 -11.44 -1.89
N ARG A 82 9.84 -11.99 -2.27
CA ARG A 82 10.96 -11.22 -2.82
C ARG A 82 10.60 -10.57 -4.16
N GLN A 83 9.95 -11.30 -5.07
CA GLN A 83 9.49 -10.75 -6.34
C GLN A 83 8.51 -9.60 -6.16
N ILE A 84 7.52 -9.74 -5.25
CA ILE A 84 6.56 -8.67 -4.96
C ILE A 84 7.25 -7.46 -4.34
N ASN A 85 8.20 -7.66 -3.41
CA ASN A 85 8.97 -6.57 -2.81
C ASN A 85 9.77 -5.77 -3.84
N ASN A 86 10.29 -6.44 -4.86
CA ASN A 86 11.10 -5.85 -5.93
C ASN A 86 10.26 -5.37 -7.13
N ASN A 87 8.91 -5.40 -7.06
CA ASN A 87 8.01 -5.11 -8.17
C ASN A 87 8.29 -5.96 -9.44
N GLN A 88 8.67 -7.22 -9.25
CA GLN A 88 9.01 -8.17 -10.32
C GLN A 88 8.00 -9.31 -10.43
N SER A 89 6.92 -9.26 -9.66
CA SER A 89 5.89 -10.30 -9.69
C SER A 89 5.00 -10.15 -10.93
N MET A 90 4.76 -11.25 -11.63
CA MET A 90 3.81 -11.33 -12.73
C MET A 90 2.34 -11.42 -12.24
N ASP A 91 2.14 -11.80 -10.98
CA ASP A 91 0.82 -11.95 -10.36
C ASP A 91 0.40 -10.74 -9.51
N VAL A 92 1.28 -9.75 -9.30
CA VAL A 92 0.95 -8.53 -8.58
C VAL A 92 1.34 -7.33 -9.45
N LEU A 93 0.34 -6.69 -10.02
CA LEU A 93 0.52 -5.54 -10.90
C LEU A 93 0.10 -4.27 -10.15
N GLU A 94 1.03 -3.35 -10.01
CA GLU A 94 0.77 -2.03 -9.40
C GLU A 94 0.76 -0.98 -10.51
N ILE A 95 -0.34 -0.26 -10.61
CA ILE A 95 -0.63 0.73 -11.64
C ILE A 95 -0.97 2.05 -10.96
N ASP A 96 -0.23 3.09 -11.29
CA ASP A 96 -0.56 4.46 -10.92
C ASP A 96 -1.50 5.05 -11.99
N ALA A 97 -2.76 5.26 -11.62
CA ALA A 97 -3.75 5.81 -12.53
C ALA A 97 -3.47 7.25 -12.95
N ALA A 98 -2.65 7.99 -12.20
CA ALA A 98 -2.21 9.33 -12.61
C ALA A 98 -1.30 9.30 -13.86
N SER A 99 -0.52 8.22 -14.02
CA SER A 99 0.35 8.02 -15.18
C SER A 99 -0.34 7.25 -16.33
N HIS A 100 -1.47 6.57 -16.04
CA HIS A 100 -2.17 5.64 -16.95
C HIS A 100 -3.68 5.90 -16.99
N THR A 101 -4.08 7.12 -17.35
CA THR A 101 -5.49 7.58 -17.30
C THR A 101 -6.38 7.04 -18.41
N GLY A 102 -5.79 6.58 -19.52
CA GLY A 102 -6.50 6.20 -20.75
C GLY A 102 -7.18 4.83 -20.69
N VAL A 103 -8.26 4.68 -21.45
CA VAL A 103 -9.05 3.43 -21.61
C VAL A 103 -8.19 2.29 -22.14
N ASP A 104 -7.32 2.55 -23.09
CA ASP A 104 -6.49 1.54 -23.73
C ASP A 104 -5.50 0.95 -22.73
N ASN A 105 -4.87 1.79 -21.90
CA ASN A 105 -4.01 1.33 -20.81
C ASN A 105 -4.74 0.42 -19.81
N VAL A 106 -5.99 0.76 -19.45
CA VAL A 106 -6.82 -0.07 -18.56
C VAL A 106 -7.18 -1.40 -19.23
N ARG A 107 -7.56 -1.38 -20.51
CA ARG A 107 -7.88 -2.61 -21.25
C ARG A 107 -6.67 -3.52 -21.36
N ASP A 108 -5.53 -3.00 -21.77
CA ASP A 108 -4.35 -3.82 -22.06
C ASP A 108 -3.69 -4.32 -20.77
N ASN A 109 -3.49 -3.45 -19.79
CA ASN A 109 -2.75 -3.79 -18.57
C ASN A 109 -3.61 -4.45 -17.49
N ILE A 110 -4.92 -4.24 -17.48
CA ILE A 110 -5.81 -4.75 -16.44
C ILE A 110 -6.73 -5.81 -16.99
N ILE A 111 -7.63 -5.44 -17.92
CA ILE A 111 -8.72 -6.33 -18.35
C ILE A 111 -8.17 -7.55 -19.09
N ASN A 112 -7.30 -7.36 -20.07
CA ASN A 112 -6.69 -8.48 -20.79
C ASN A 112 -5.81 -9.34 -19.88
N SER A 113 -5.06 -8.70 -18.97
CA SER A 113 -4.25 -9.42 -17.98
C SER A 113 -5.09 -10.20 -16.98
N ALA A 114 -6.29 -9.70 -16.62
CA ALA A 114 -7.22 -10.40 -15.71
C ALA A 114 -7.84 -11.66 -16.34
N GLN A 115 -7.85 -11.80 -17.67
CA GLN A 115 -8.27 -13.03 -18.34
C GLN A 115 -7.25 -14.16 -18.25
N VAL A 116 -6.00 -13.82 -17.94
CA VAL A 116 -4.91 -14.81 -17.79
C VAL A 116 -4.86 -15.27 -16.34
N PRO A 117 -4.95 -16.57 -16.06
CA PRO A 117 -4.89 -17.08 -14.69
C PRO A 117 -3.56 -16.76 -14.02
N PRO A 118 -3.50 -16.77 -12.65
CA PRO A 118 -2.25 -16.58 -11.93
C PRO A 118 -1.19 -17.61 -12.33
N PHE A 119 0.07 -17.20 -12.38
CA PHE A 119 1.20 -18.11 -12.62
C PHE A 119 1.33 -19.15 -11.51
N SER A 120 1.09 -18.75 -10.27
CA SER A 120 1.02 -19.67 -9.14
C SER A 120 -0.31 -20.39 -9.11
N LYS A 121 -0.30 -21.74 -9.17
CA LYS A 121 -1.53 -22.56 -9.12
C LYS A 121 -2.35 -22.33 -7.84
N ALA A 122 -1.73 -21.92 -6.74
CA ALA A 122 -2.39 -21.66 -5.46
C ALA A 122 -2.57 -20.15 -5.18
N GLY A 123 -2.01 -19.28 -6.00
CA GLY A 123 -1.97 -17.84 -5.78
C GLY A 123 -3.16 -17.07 -6.35
N TYR A 124 -3.14 -15.78 -6.09
CA TYR A 124 -4.07 -14.79 -6.62
C TYR A 124 -3.34 -13.82 -7.55
N LYS A 125 -3.97 -13.41 -8.63
CA LYS A 125 -3.51 -12.29 -9.43
C LYS A 125 -4.16 -11.01 -8.89
N ILE A 126 -3.34 -10.04 -8.51
CA ILE A 126 -3.78 -8.87 -7.76
C ILE A 126 -3.39 -7.61 -8.52
N PHE A 127 -4.38 -6.77 -8.78
CA PHE A 127 -4.22 -5.47 -9.39
C PHE A 127 -4.35 -4.40 -8.32
N ILE A 128 -3.27 -3.69 -8.04
CA ILE A 128 -3.24 -2.52 -7.16
C ILE A 128 -3.30 -1.28 -8.05
N ILE A 129 -4.41 -0.56 -8.00
CA ILE A 129 -4.62 0.66 -8.79
C ILE A 129 -4.60 1.85 -7.84
N ASP A 130 -3.48 2.55 -7.82
CA ASP A 130 -3.32 3.74 -6.98
C ASP A 130 -3.89 4.97 -7.68
N GLU A 131 -4.40 5.93 -6.90
CA GLU A 131 -5.09 7.14 -7.32
C GLU A 131 -6.19 6.87 -8.39
N VAL A 132 -6.98 5.83 -8.15
CA VAL A 132 -7.98 5.33 -9.10
C VAL A 132 -8.96 6.40 -9.60
N HIS A 133 -9.18 7.47 -8.83
CA HIS A 133 -10.01 8.62 -9.21
C HIS A 133 -9.49 9.39 -10.45
N MET A 134 -8.23 9.16 -10.84
CA MET A 134 -7.63 9.75 -12.05
C MET A 134 -8.02 9.01 -13.34
N LEU A 135 -8.64 7.84 -13.23
CA LEU A 135 -9.13 7.11 -14.40
C LEU A 135 -10.23 7.89 -15.11
N SER A 136 -10.25 7.83 -16.44
CA SER A 136 -11.33 8.38 -17.25
C SER A 136 -12.64 7.64 -17.01
N LYS A 137 -13.78 8.27 -17.30
CA LYS A 137 -15.11 7.63 -17.22
C LYS A 137 -15.19 6.37 -18.06
N SER A 138 -14.58 6.37 -19.25
CA SER A 138 -14.53 5.22 -20.14
C SER A 138 -13.66 4.08 -19.58
N ALA A 139 -12.57 4.40 -18.86
CA ALA A 139 -11.76 3.41 -18.14
C ALA A 139 -12.53 2.76 -16.99
N PHE A 140 -13.26 3.54 -16.18
CA PHE A 140 -14.15 3.01 -15.16
C PHE A 140 -15.20 2.07 -15.73
N ASN A 141 -15.87 2.48 -16.82
CA ASN A 141 -16.89 1.64 -17.49
C ASN A 141 -16.31 0.32 -18.02
N ALA A 142 -15.06 0.35 -18.49
CA ALA A 142 -14.39 -0.87 -18.93
C ALA A 142 -14.12 -1.84 -17.77
N LEU A 143 -13.81 -1.32 -16.57
CA LEU A 143 -13.58 -2.13 -15.36
C LEU A 143 -14.86 -2.72 -14.77
N LEU A 144 -16.02 -2.10 -14.98
CA LEU A 144 -17.29 -2.52 -14.37
C LEU A 144 -17.62 -3.99 -14.65
N LYS A 145 -17.50 -4.43 -15.90
CA LYS A 145 -17.80 -5.84 -16.28
C LYS A 145 -16.91 -6.83 -15.50
N THR A 146 -15.63 -6.51 -15.36
CA THR A 146 -14.68 -7.39 -14.65
C THR A 146 -14.90 -7.36 -13.13
N LEU A 147 -15.40 -6.24 -12.57
CA LEU A 147 -15.77 -6.15 -11.16
C LEU A 147 -17.11 -6.81 -10.85
N GLU A 148 -18.04 -6.90 -11.82
CA GLU A 148 -19.31 -7.59 -11.67
C GLU A 148 -19.14 -9.12 -11.73
N GLU A 149 -18.34 -9.59 -12.67
CA GLU A 149 -18.06 -11.00 -12.91
C GLU A 149 -16.53 -11.24 -12.87
N PRO A 150 -15.92 -11.16 -11.69
CA PRO A 150 -14.47 -11.29 -11.59
C PRO A 150 -14.04 -12.72 -11.94
N PRO A 151 -13.01 -12.89 -12.77
CA PRO A 151 -12.43 -14.20 -12.99
C PRO A 151 -11.90 -14.81 -11.67
N ALA A 152 -11.88 -16.12 -11.60
CA ALA A 152 -11.44 -16.83 -10.39
C ALA A 152 -10.01 -16.42 -9.98
N ARG A 153 -9.82 -16.14 -8.69
CA ARG A 153 -8.54 -15.76 -8.08
C ARG A 153 -7.96 -14.42 -8.58
N ILE A 154 -8.81 -13.54 -9.08
CA ILE A 154 -8.45 -12.17 -9.41
C ILE A 154 -8.94 -11.26 -8.29
N ILE A 155 -8.08 -10.36 -7.83
CA ILE A 155 -8.39 -9.39 -6.77
C ILE A 155 -8.01 -8.00 -7.25
N PHE A 156 -8.91 -7.05 -7.03
CA PHE A 156 -8.68 -5.63 -7.28
C PHE A 156 -8.51 -4.89 -5.95
N VAL A 157 -7.45 -4.08 -5.84
CA VAL A 157 -7.26 -3.15 -4.72
C VAL A 157 -7.18 -1.74 -5.30
N LEU A 158 -8.28 -1.02 -5.20
CA LEU A 158 -8.41 0.36 -5.68
C LEU A 158 -8.06 1.30 -4.54
N ALA A 159 -7.12 2.22 -4.72
CA ALA A 159 -6.76 3.20 -3.72
C ALA A 159 -7.08 4.62 -4.23
N THR A 160 -7.61 5.47 -3.36
CA THR A 160 -7.97 6.86 -3.71
C THR A 160 -7.84 7.80 -2.53
N THR A 161 -7.46 9.04 -2.83
CA THR A 161 -7.56 10.16 -1.91
C THR A 161 -8.89 10.92 -2.04
N GLU A 162 -9.62 10.72 -3.16
CA GLU A 162 -10.82 11.48 -3.53
C GLU A 162 -11.98 10.55 -3.90
N VAL A 163 -12.61 9.93 -2.90
CA VAL A 163 -13.71 8.96 -3.12
C VAL A 163 -14.91 9.56 -3.86
N HIS A 164 -15.16 10.86 -3.73
CA HIS A 164 -16.27 11.54 -4.41
C HIS A 164 -16.12 11.58 -5.93
N LYS A 165 -14.90 11.40 -6.45
CA LYS A 165 -14.62 11.28 -7.89
C LYS A 165 -14.77 9.84 -8.42
N VAL A 166 -14.87 8.85 -7.56
CA VAL A 166 -15.06 7.45 -7.96
C VAL A 166 -16.55 7.18 -8.19
N PRO A 167 -16.96 6.60 -9.33
CA PRO A 167 -18.36 6.30 -9.61
C PRO A 167 -18.98 5.40 -8.53
N GLN A 168 -20.22 5.69 -8.15
CA GLN A 168 -20.97 4.90 -7.17
C GLN A 168 -21.12 3.43 -7.60
N THR A 169 -21.18 3.17 -8.91
CA THR A 169 -21.23 1.84 -9.49
C THR A 169 -19.98 1.00 -9.19
N ILE A 170 -18.81 1.64 -9.05
CA ILE A 170 -17.57 0.98 -8.63
C ILE A 170 -17.59 0.78 -7.11
N ILE A 171 -17.93 1.83 -6.34
CA ILE A 171 -17.95 1.81 -4.87
C ILE A 171 -18.82 0.67 -4.35
N SER A 172 -20.03 0.48 -4.95
CA SER A 172 -20.98 -0.54 -4.51
C SER A 172 -20.53 -1.99 -4.73
N ARG A 173 -19.47 -2.21 -5.51
CA ARG A 173 -18.89 -3.54 -5.82
C ARG A 173 -17.62 -3.84 -5.06
N CYS A 174 -17.16 -2.87 -4.25
CA CYS A 174 -15.92 -3.00 -3.50
C CYS A 174 -16.20 -3.05 -1.99
N GLN A 175 -15.42 -3.83 -1.28
CA GLN A 175 -15.32 -3.71 0.17
C GLN A 175 -14.51 -2.45 0.50
N ARG A 176 -15.16 -1.47 1.12
CA ARG A 176 -14.56 -0.17 1.40
C ARG A 176 -13.86 -0.15 2.75
N PHE A 177 -12.67 0.44 2.78
CA PHE A 177 -11.87 0.72 3.97
C PHE A 177 -11.45 2.19 4.01
N ASP A 178 -11.82 2.88 5.09
CA ASP A 178 -11.53 4.29 5.29
C ASP A 178 -10.29 4.47 6.17
N PHE A 179 -9.19 4.84 5.55
CA PHE A 179 -7.91 5.14 6.21
C PHE A 179 -7.96 6.51 6.88
N LYS A 180 -7.55 6.54 8.14
CA LYS A 180 -7.51 7.78 8.93
C LYS A 180 -6.11 8.38 8.92
N LYS A 181 -6.03 9.70 9.13
CA LYS A 181 -4.77 10.37 9.45
C LYS A 181 -4.15 9.73 10.69
N LEU A 182 -2.84 9.57 10.69
CA LEU A 182 -2.11 9.14 11.88
C LEU A 182 -2.04 10.28 12.89
N THR A 183 -2.03 9.92 14.16
CA THR A 183 -1.80 10.89 15.24
C THR A 183 -0.34 11.32 15.27
N GLN A 184 -0.07 12.50 15.83
CA GLN A 184 1.30 12.98 15.99
C GLN A 184 2.15 12.03 16.84
N SER A 185 1.56 11.42 17.88
CA SER A 185 2.24 10.43 18.73
C SER A 185 2.62 9.16 17.96
N GLU A 186 1.75 8.65 17.09
CA GLU A 186 2.05 7.50 16.22
C GLU A 186 3.19 7.80 15.25
N ILE A 187 3.18 9.00 14.64
CA ILE A 187 4.24 9.43 13.74
C ILE A 187 5.56 9.60 14.51
N LEU A 188 5.54 10.30 15.64
CA LEU A 188 6.73 10.53 16.47
C LEU A 188 7.39 9.20 16.91
N SER A 189 6.58 8.26 17.40
CA SER A 189 7.08 6.92 17.76
C SER A 189 7.82 6.25 16.60
N ARG A 190 7.24 6.29 15.41
CA ARG A 190 7.85 5.69 14.22
C ARG A 190 9.14 6.40 13.78
N LEU A 191 9.16 7.72 13.82
CA LEU A 191 10.35 8.50 13.50
C LEU A 191 11.49 8.20 14.47
N SER A 192 11.21 8.08 15.78
CA SER A 192 12.19 7.72 16.80
C SER A 192 12.81 6.34 16.54
N GLU A 193 11.99 5.33 16.18
CA GLU A 193 12.49 4.01 15.79
C GLU A 193 13.44 4.10 14.57
N ILE A 194 13.08 4.89 13.55
CA ILE A 194 13.91 5.04 12.34
C ILE A 194 15.23 5.71 12.68
N VAL A 195 15.24 6.75 13.51
CA VAL A 195 16.45 7.46 13.97
C VAL A 195 17.39 6.50 14.72
N GLU A 196 16.83 5.64 15.58
CA GLU A 196 17.59 4.62 16.30
C GLU A 196 18.21 3.59 15.32
N TRP A 197 17.45 3.10 14.34
CA TRP A 197 17.96 2.16 13.33
C TRP A 197 19.04 2.76 12.44
N GLU A 198 18.95 4.05 12.11
CA GLU A 198 19.95 4.78 11.35
C GLU A 198 21.16 5.19 12.20
N LYS A 199 21.11 4.96 13.54
CA LYS A 199 22.16 5.33 14.49
C LYS A 199 22.55 6.82 14.39
N THR A 200 21.55 7.67 14.10
CA THR A 200 21.71 9.11 14.02
C THR A 200 21.14 9.79 15.25
N ILE A 201 21.52 11.04 15.49
CA ILE A 201 20.99 11.83 16.59
C ILE A 201 20.17 12.96 15.97
N VAL A 202 18.85 12.94 16.23
CA VAL A 202 17.93 14.00 15.86
C VAL A 202 17.23 14.47 17.14
N PRO A 203 17.29 15.75 17.50
CA PRO A 203 16.66 16.26 18.70
C PRO A 203 15.12 16.04 18.70
N ASP A 204 14.54 15.74 19.87
CA ASP A 204 13.13 15.40 20.02
C ASP A 204 12.19 16.52 19.55
N HIS A 205 12.57 17.78 19.74
CA HIS A 205 11.76 18.91 19.26
C HIS A 205 11.68 18.96 17.73
N ILE A 206 12.74 18.55 17.02
CA ILE A 206 12.75 18.44 15.55
C ILE A 206 11.82 17.30 15.10
N LEU A 207 11.89 16.13 15.76
CA LEU A 207 10.98 15.01 15.45
C LEU A 207 9.53 15.38 15.70
N THR A 208 9.26 16.15 16.76
CA THR A 208 7.92 16.68 17.08
C THR A 208 7.43 17.65 16.00
N GLU A 209 8.28 18.54 15.52
CA GLU A 209 7.95 19.47 14.44
C GLU A 209 7.72 18.76 13.10
N ILE A 210 8.50 17.72 12.78
CA ILE A 210 8.26 16.88 11.61
C ILE A 210 6.89 16.21 11.71
N ALA A 211 6.57 15.59 12.87
CA ALA A 211 5.30 14.92 13.08
C ALA A 211 4.11 15.87 12.95
N ARG A 212 4.26 17.11 13.41
CA ARG A 212 3.26 18.18 13.26
C ARG A 212 3.05 18.58 11.80
N ARG A 213 4.16 18.80 11.05
CA ARG A 213 4.12 19.22 9.63
C ARG A 213 3.63 18.14 8.70
N ALA A 214 3.83 16.89 9.04
CA ALA A 214 3.37 15.75 8.24
C ALA A 214 1.85 15.58 8.17
N ASP A 215 1.10 16.30 9.01
CA ASP A 215 -0.38 16.35 9.00
C ASP A 215 -1.05 14.98 8.89
N GLY A 216 -0.49 13.98 9.57
CA GLY A 216 -1.01 12.62 9.62
C GLY A 216 -0.54 11.69 8.48
N GLY A 217 0.38 12.15 7.62
CA GLY A 217 0.97 11.36 6.53
C GLY A 217 2.35 10.81 6.91
N MET A 218 2.49 9.51 7.14
CA MET A 218 3.78 8.89 7.47
C MET A 218 4.83 9.09 6.36
N ARG A 219 4.44 9.00 5.09
CA ARG A 219 5.36 9.18 3.96
C ARG A 219 5.99 10.57 3.94
N ASP A 220 5.20 11.59 4.28
CA ASP A 220 5.68 12.98 4.31
C ASP A 220 6.59 13.19 5.52
N ALA A 221 6.27 12.59 6.68
CA ALA A 221 7.13 12.57 7.86
C ALA A 221 8.48 11.92 7.58
N GLU A 222 8.49 10.71 7.00
CA GLU A 222 9.71 9.98 6.64
C GLU A 222 10.54 10.72 5.56
N SER A 223 9.88 11.43 4.64
CA SER A 223 10.56 12.24 3.64
C SER A 223 11.24 13.45 4.24
N LEU A 224 10.57 14.17 5.17
CA LEU A 224 11.14 15.28 5.92
C LEU A 224 12.31 14.82 6.78
N LEU A 225 12.17 13.70 7.50
CA LEU A 225 13.25 13.12 8.28
C LEU A 225 14.48 12.83 7.41
N GLY A 226 14.29 12.22 6.24
CA GLY A 226 15.37 11.92 5.30
C GLY A 226 16.10 13.17 4.81
N GLN A 227 15.36 14.26 4.55
CA GLN A 227 15.96 15.55 4.18
C GLN A 227 16.83 16.11 5.32
N ILE A 228 16.31 16.12 6.54
CA ILE A 228 17.05 16.62 7.71
C ILE A 228 18.31 15.79 7.96
N MET A 229 18.20 14.46 7.91
CA MET A 229 19.36 13.57 8.10
C MET A 229 20.42 13.78 7.02
N SER A 230 20.05 14.13 5.79
CA SER A 230 20.99 14.42 4.71
C SER A 230 21.74 15.74 4.90
N LEU A 231 21.14 16.70 5.59
CA LEU A 231 21.78 18.00 5.88
C LEU A 231 22.78 17.92 7.03
N GLY A 232 22.56 17.02 8.00
CA GLY A 232 23.28 17.02 9.27
C GLY A 232 24.52 16.12 9.36
N GLN A 233 24.99 15.48 8.29
CA GLN A 233 26.14 14.53 8.33
C GLN A 233 26.16 13.64 9.59
N GLY A 234 24.98 13.25 10.09
CA GLY A 234 24.84 12.38 11.26
C GLY A 234 24.71 13.06 12.62
N LYS A 235 24.87 14.36 12.72
CA LYS A 235 24.57 15.16 13.92
C LYS A 235 23.89 16.45 13.51
N ILE A 236 22.66 16.65 13.95
CA ILE A 236 21.93 17.88 13.77
C ILE A 236 22.03 18.64 15.08
N SER A 237 22.78 19.75 15.10
CA SER A 237 22.82 20.70 16.18
C SER A 237 21.70 21.74 16.05
N ASP A 238 21.37 22.41 17.16
CA ASP A 238 20.30 23.41 17.26
C ASP A 238 20.64 24.78 16.58
N GLU A 239 21.49 24.82 15.54
CA GLU A 239 21.81 26.05 14.79
C GLU A 239 20.81 26.33 13.67
#